data_2fc7658a4f376fb042dbfbf3760bfb75
#
_entry.id   2fc7658a4f376fb042dbfbf3760bfb75
#
_cell.length_a   1.000
_cell.length_b   1.000
_cell.length_c   1.000
_cell.angle_alpha   90.00
_cell.angle_beta   90.00
_cell.angle_gamma   90.00
#
_symmetry.space_group_name_H-M   'P 1'
#
loop_
_entity.id
_entity.type
_entity.pdbx_description
1 polymer ?
#
loop_
_entity_poly.entity_id
_entity_poly.type
_entity_poly.pdbx_seq_one_letter_code
_entity_poly.pdbx_strand_id
1 'polypeptide(L)'
;FKDGELYICNEIYVHEMDTSEIIKIANNKGLEKNLFMYCDSAEPDRIKMWKSAGYEAKGVKKGPGSVKAQIDYLKQLRIHVHPSCTNTIKEIQQWKWKQDERTGLYLDEPVEFMDDAMAALRYSIDNKLKNNGISFLK
;
A
#
# COMPACT_ATOMS: atom_id res chain seq x y z
N PHE A 1 -4.84 -12.27 -2.24
CA PHE A 1 -4.32 -13.08 -3.35
C PHE A 1 -5.13 -14.35 -3.52
N LYS A 2 -5.49 -14.65 -4.75
CA LYS A 2 -6.14 -15.91 -5.12
C LYS A 2 -5.65 -16.33 -6.50
N ASP A 3 -5.13 -17.56 -6.61
CA ASP A 3 -4.65 -18.14 -7.88
C ASP A 3 -3.60 -17.26 -8.61
N GLY A 4 -2.72 -16.60 -7.86
CA GLY A 4 -1.69 -15.71 -8.38
C GLY A 4 -2.17 -14.33 -8.81
N GLU A 5 -3.45 -14.00 -8.61
CA GLU A 5 -4.03 -12.71 -8.91
C GLU A 5 -4.29 -11.91 -7.61
N LEU A 6 -4.27 -10.59 -7.72
CA LEU A 6 -4.50 -9.68 -6.59
C LEU A 6 -5.92 -9.10 -6.64
N TYR A 7 -6.63 -9.21 -5.52
CA TYR A 7 -7.99 -8.67 -5.37
C TYR A 7 -8.01 -7.58 -4.31
N ILE A 8 -8.47 -6.39 -4.68
CA ILE A 8 -8.69 -5.26 -3.78
C ILE A 8 -10.19 -5.18 -3.53
N CYS A 9 -10.63 -5.61 -2.35
CA CYS A 9 -12.06 -5.80 -2.04
C CYS A 9 -12.68 -4.61 -1.32
N ASN A 10 -11.89 -3.89 -0.53
CA ASN A 10 -12.33 -2.76 0.28
C ASN A 10 -11.26 -1.68 0.35
N GLU A 11 -11.71 -0.45 0.59
CA GLU A 11 -10.84 0.67 0.93
C GLU A 11 -11.41 1.47 2.09
N ILE A 12 -10.53 2.04 2.89
CA ILE A 12 -10.83 3.12 3.83
C ILE A 12 -9.98 4.30 3.38
N TYR A 13 -10.62 5.32 2.85
CA TYR A 13 -9.95 6.49 2.29
C TYR A 13 -10.50 7.75 2.97
N VAL A 14 -9.72 8.30 3.89
CA VAL A 14 -10.16 9.36 4.78
C VAL A 14 -9.09 10.46 4.86
N HIS A 15 -9.54 11.67 5.17
CA HIS A 15 -8.68 12.83 5.40
C HIS A 15 -8.94 13.39 6.79
N GLU A 16 -7.91 13.98 7.40
CA GLU A 16 -8.01 14.70 8.67
C GLU A 16 -8.68 13.92 9.81
N MET A 17 -8.52 12.61 9.79
CA MET A 17 -8.96 11.72 10.86
C MET A 17 -7.78 11.24 11.68
N ASP A 18 -7.95 11.15 12.98
CA ASP A 18 -6.97 10.50 13.83
C ASP A 18 -7.05 8.96 13.72
N THR A 19 -6.00 8.29 14.19
CA THR A 19 -5.91 6.83 14.09
C THR A 19 -7.03 6.14 14.86
N SER A 20 -7.48 6.68 15.98
CA SER A 20 -8.56 6.08 16.77
C SER A 20 -9.89 6.08 16.02
N GLU A 21 -10.17 7.13 15.26
CA GLU A 21 -11.36 7.23 14.41
C GLU A 21 -11.30 6.24 13.25
N ILE A 22 -10.13 6.10 12.62
CA ILE A 22 -9.92 5.13 11.53
C ILE A 22 -10.10 3.70 12.04
N ILE A 23 -9.60 3.38 13.24
CA ILE A 23 -9.78 2.08 13.88
C ILE A 23 -11.27 1.77 14.10
N LYS A 24 -12.07 2.75 14.51
CA LYS A 24 -13.53 2.58 14.64
C LYS A 24 -14.18 2.22 13.31
N ILE A 25 -13.78 2.89 12.22
CA ILE A 25 -14.29 2.58 10.88
C ILE A 25 -13.90 1.14 10.49
N ALA A 26 -12.65 0.74 10.73
CA ALA A 26 -12.16 -0.60 10.43
C ALA A 26 -12.94 -1.67 11.21
N ASN A 27 -13.19 -1.44 12.49
CA ASN A 27 -13.99 -2.33 13.32
C ASN A 27 -15.43 -2.45 12.82
N ASN A 28 -16.05 -1.33 12.43
CA ASN A 28 -17.41 -1.30 11.91
C ASN A 28 -17.53 -2.00 10.54
N LYS A 29 -16.49 -1.94 9.74
CA LYS A 29 -16.42 -2.68 8.46
C LYS A 29 -16.13 -4.18 8.64
N GLY A 30 -15.81 -4.61 9.85
CA GLY A 30 -15.51 -6.01 10.14
C GLY A 30 -14.17 -6.49 9.54
N LEU A 31 -13.16 -5.63 9.48
CA LEU A 31 -11.84 -6.04 9.04
C LEU A 31 -11.30 -7.17 9.94
N GLU A 32 -10.75 -8.20 9.30
CA GLU A 32 -10.21 -9.35 10.00
C GLU A 32 -8.93 -8.98 10.77
N LYS A 33 -8.94 -9.26 12.07
CA LYS A 33 -7.82 -8.93 12.97
C LYS A 33 -6.68 -9.94 12.95
N ASN A 34 -6.93 -11.15 12.49
CA ASN A 34 -5.96 -12.24 12.41
C ASN A 34 -5.08 -12.20 11.14
N LEU A 35 -5.31 -11.26 10.25
CA LEU A 35 -4.48 -11.03 9.07
C LEU A 35 -3.45 -9.95 9.35
N PHE A 36 -2.28 -10.08 8.72
CA PHE A 36 -1.24 -9.05 8.83
C PHE A 36 -1.68 -7.75 8.16
N MET A 37 -1.49 -6.66 8.89
CA MET A 37 -1.69 -5.29 8.41
C MET A 37 -0.32 -4.65 8.21
N TYR A 38 0.00 -4.28 6.98
CA TYR A 38 1.28 -3.66 6.63
C TYR A 38 1.14 -2.14 6.64
N CYS A 39 1.91 -1.49 7.49
CA CYS A 39 1.82 -0.05 7.74
C CYS A 39 3.10 0.66 7.34
N ASP A 40 2.98 1.95 7.08
CA ASP A 40 4.15 2.82 6.94
C ASP A 40 4.96 2.82 8.25
N SER A 41 6.23 2.46 8.16
CA SER A 41 7.13 2.39 9.33
C SER A 41 7.53 3.75 9.87
N ALA A 42 7.24 4.83 9.16
CA ALA A 42 7.56 6.19 9.60
C ALA A 42 6.69 6.66 10.79
N GLU A 43 5.60 5.93 11.09
CA GLU A 43 4.66 6.31 12.14
C GLU A 43 4.48 5.19 13.19
N PRO A 44 5.50 4.94 14.03
CA PRO A 44 5.48 3.82 14.96
C PRO A 44 4.37 3.91 16.02
N ASP A 45 3.95 5.11 16.40
CA ASP A 45 2.87 5.29 17.38
C ASP A 45 1.52 4.87 16.82
N ARG A 46 1.26 5.11 15.55
CA ARG A 46 0.05 4.62 14.87
C ARG A 46 0.03 3.10 14.80
N ILE A 47 1.17 2.47 14.51
CA ILE A 47 1.30 1.01 14.50
C ILE A 47 0.96 0.44 15.88
N LYS A 48 1.44 1.06 16.96
CA LYS A 48 1.08 0.65 18.33
C LYS A 48 -0.40 0.75 18.60
N MET A 49 -1.07 1.79 18.13
CA MET A 49 -2.51 1.97 18.30
C MET A 49 -3.29 0.85 17.61
N TRP A 50 -2.92 0.48 16.39
CA TRP A 50 -3.52 -0.65 15.69
C TRP A 50 -3.30 -1.98 16.42
N LYS A 51 -2.10 -2.22 16.93
CA LYS A 51 -1.80 -3.42 17.74
C LYS A 51 -2.65 -3.45 19.01
N SER A 52 -2.77 -2.31 19.70
CA SER A 52 -3.59 -2.21 20.93
C SER A 52 -5.08 -2.45 20.64
N ALA A 53 -5.54 -2.17 19.43
CA ALA A 53 -6.88 -2.47 18.98
C ALA A 53 -7.10 -3.94 18.55
N GLY A 54 -6.05 -4.77 18.62
CA GLY A 54 -6.11 -6.20 18.32
C GLY A 54 -5.71 -6.58 16.90
N TYR A 55 -5.22 -5.66 16.09
CA TYR A 55 -4.75 -5.93 14.73
C TYR A 55 -3.29 -6.39 14.71
N GLU A 56 -2.95 -7.28 13.79
CA GLU A 56 -1.59 -7.76 13.54
C GLU A 56 -0.81 -6.75 12.67
N ALA A 57 -0.61 -5.53 13.21
CA ALA A 57 0.03 -4.44 12.49
C ALA A 57 1.55 -4.57 12.49
N LYS A 58 2.17 -4.37 11.31
CA LYS A 58 3.62 -4.41 11.10
C LYS A 58 4.07 -3.23 10.27
N GLY A 59 5.21 -2.62 10.65
CA GLY A 59 5.87 -1.62 9.81
C GLY A 59 6.59 -2.27 8.63
N VAL A 60 6.44 -1.69 7.46
CA VAL A 60 7.18 -2.11 6.26
C VAL A 60 8.56 -1.49 6.26
N LYS A 61 9.60 -2.32 6.10
CA LYS A 61 10.97 -1.83 5.96
C LYS A 61 11.15 -1.22 4.56
N LYS A 62 11.49 0.06 4.54
CA LYS A 62 11.84 0.78 3.34
C LYS A 62 13.35 0.70 3.11
N GLY A 63 13.77 0.42 1.88
CA GLY A 63 15.18 0.40 1.51
C GLY A 63 15.39 0.95 0.10
N PRO A 64 16.64 1.18 -0.31
CA PRO A 64 16.95 1.61 -1.67
C PRO A 64 16.34 0.68 -2.70
N GLY A 65 15.66 1.22 -3.70
CA GLY A 65 15.02 0.46 -4.77
C GLY A 65 13.71 -0.27 -4.40
N SER A 66 13.25 -0.18 -3.14
CA SER A 66 12.05 -0.88 -2.69
C SER A 66 10.79 -0.44 -3.43
N VAL A 67 10.63 0.86 -3.68
CA VAL A 67 9.48 1.41 -4.41
C VAL A 67 9.41 0.86 -5.82
N LYS A 68 10.52 0.91 -6.55
CA LYS A 68 10.60 0.38 -7.92
C LYS A 68 10.28 -1.12 -7.96
N ALA A 69 10.88 -1.90 -7.07
CA ALA A 69 10.65 -3.35 -7.01
C ALA A 69 9.18 -3.68 -6.72
N GLN A 70 8.54 -2.95 -5.81
CA GLN A 70 7.12 -3.11 -5.51
C GLN A 70 6.24 -2.81 -6.73
N ILE A 71 6.55 -1.72 -7.46
CA ILE A 71 5.82 -1.34 -8.67
C ILE A 71 6.00 -2.38 -9.77
N ASP A 72 7.23 -2.82 -10.01
CA ASP A 72 7.52 -3.82 -11.03
C ASP A 72 6.81 -5.15 -10.74
N TYR A 73 6.72 -5.53 -9.47
CA TYR A 73 5.95 -6.70 -9.06
C TYR A 73 4.45 -6.51 -9.32
N LEU A 74 3.87 -5.38 -8.92
CA LEU A 74 2.45 -5.08 -9.16
C LEU A 74 2.09 -5.10 -10.65
N LYS A 75 2.99 -4.63 -11.52
CA LYS A 75 2.78 -4.65 -12.97
C LYS A 75 2.72 -6.05 -13.58
N GLN A 76 3.27 -7.05 -12.91
CA GLN A 76 3.23 -8.45 -13.35
C GLN A 76 1.92 -9.14 -12.96
N LEU A 77 1.16 -8.54 -12.04
CA LEU A 77 -0.08 -9.13 -11.52
C LEU A 77 -1.30 -8.66 -12.31
N ARG A 78 -2.26 -9.56 -12.44
CA ARG A 78 -3.61 -9.14 -12.75
C ARG A 78 -4.25 -8.63 -11.47
N ILE A 79 -4.69 -7.37 -11.49
CA ILE A 79 -5.25 -6.70 -10.32
C ILE A 79 -6.74 -6.48 -10.56
N HIS A 80 -7.55 -7.02 -9.66
CA HIS A 80 -9.00 -6.84 -9.66
C HIS A 80 -9.38 -5.87 -8.54
N VAL A 81 -10.08 -4.82 -8.90
CA VAL A 81 -10.50 -3.80 -7.93
C VAL A 81 -12.02 -3.78 -7.85
N HIS A 82 -12.56 -3.96 -6.65
CA HIS A 82 -14.01 -3.88 -6.45
C HIS A 82 -14.51 -2.48 -6.80
N PRO A 83 -15.64 -2.34 -7.50
CA PRO A 83 -16.16 -1.03 -7.93
C PRO A 83 -16.41 -0.04 -6.79
N SER A 84 -16.62 -0.50 -5.56
CA SER A 84 -16.75 0.37 -4.39
C SER A 84 -15.44 1.06 -3.97
N CYS A 85 -14.28 0.56 -4.43
CA CYS A 85 -12.98 1.16 -4.16
C CYS A 85 -12.68 2.30 -5.13
N THR A 86 -13.51 3.32 -5.12
CA THR A 86 -13.50 4.41 -6.11
C THR A 86 -12.23 5.24 -6.08
N ASN A 87 -11.66 5.48 -4.89
CA ASN A 87 -10.42 6.24 -4.75
C ASN A 87 -9.21 5.43 -5.24
N THR A 88 -9.15 4.15 -4.94
CA THR A 88 -8.11 3.25 -5.45
C THR A 88 -8.12 3.20 -6.98
N ILE A 89 -9.30 3.06 -7.59
CA ILE A 89 -9.46 3.06 -9.05
C ILE A 89 -8.92 4.36 -9.64
N LYS A 90 -9.30 5.49 -9.06
CA LYS A 90 -8.87 6.82 -9.51
C LYS A 90 -7.35 6.99 -9.44
N GLU A 91 -6.73 6.56 -8.34
CA GLU A 91 -5.28 6.63 -8.18
C GLU A 91 -4.54 5.73 -9.16
N ILE A 92 -5.00 4.50 -9.38
CA ILE A 92 -4.42 3.58 -10.37
C ILE A 92 -4.44 4.20 -11.77
N GLN A 93 -5.54 4.82 -12.16
CA GLN A 93 -5.70 5.44 -13.48
C GLN A 93 -4.79 6.65 -13.68
N GLN A 94 -4.42 7.34 -12.62
CA GLN A 94 -3.57 8.55 -12.64
C GLN A 94 -2.11 8.27 -12.30
N TRP A 95 -1.77 7.06 -11.90
CA TRP A 95 -0.44 6.72 -11.41
C TRP A 95 0.59 6.72 -12.54
N LYS A 96 1.68 7.46 -12.33
CA LYS A 96 2.76 7.62 -13.30
C LYS A 96 4.09 7.89 -12.62
N TRP A 97 5.18 7.68 -13.36
CA TRP A 97 6.51 8.05 -12.92
C TRP A 97 6.71 9.57 -12.92
N LYS A 98 7.52 10.05 -11.98
CA LYS A 98 8.05 11.42 -12.03
C LYS A 98 8.87 11.62 -13.29
N GLN A 99 8.79 12.81 -13.85
CA GLN A 99 9.61 13.24 -14.98
C GLN A 99 10.54 14.35 -14.52
N ASP A 100 11.84 14.23 -14.87
CA ASP A 100 12.81 15.31 -14.67
C ASP A 100 12.47 16.46 -15.64
N GLU A 101 12.14 17.63 -15.11
CA GLU A 101 11.74 18.79 -15.91
C GLU A 101 12.85 19.30 -16.81
N ARG A 102 14.12 19.10 -16.43
CA ARG A 102 15.28 19.57 -17.17
C ARG A 102 15.65 18.64 -18.34
N THR A 103 15.60 17.33 -18.12
CA THR A 103 16.03 16.34 -19.13
C THR A 103 14.87 15.68 -19.87
N GLY A 104 13.65 15.77 -19.33
CA GLY A 104 12.49 15.06 -19.86
C GLY A 104 12.50 13.55 -19.61
N LEU A 105 13.51 13.02 -18.92
CA LEU A 105 13.62 11.60 -18.62
C LEU A 105 12.73 11.23 -17.42
N TYR A 106 12.15 10.03 -17.44
CA TYR A 106 11.40 9.50 -16.29
C TYR A 106 12.34 8.98 -15.23
N LEU A 107 12.03 9.32 -13.98
CA LEU A 107 12.73 8.83 -12.79
C LEU A 107 12.12 7.49 -12.33
N ASP A 108 12.87 6.73 -11.53
CA ASP A 108 12.39 5.48 -10.92
C ASP A 108 11.52 5.75 -9.65
N GLU A 109 10.83 6.88 -9.63
CA GLU A 109 9.95 7.32 -8.54
C GLU A 109 8.57 7.68 -9.09
N PRO A 110 7.48 7.27 -8.40
CA PRO A 110 6.14 7.68 -8.79
C PRO A 110 5.88 9.14 -8.41
N VAL A 111 4.97 9.78 -9.11
CA VAL A 111 4.50 11.12 -8.75
C VAL A 111 3.82 11.06 -7.39
N GLU A 112 4.21 11.94 -6.47
CA GLU A 112 3.64 12.09 -5.12
C GLU A 112 2.35 12.93 -5.16
N PHE A 113 1.39 12.49 -5.94
CA PHE A 113 0.11 13.15 -6.05
C PHE A 113 -1.01 12.11 -6.10
N MET A 114 -1.93 12.19 -5.14
CA MET A 114 -3.03 11.22 -5.01
C MET A 114 -2.50 9.76 -5.08
N ASP A 115 -1.54 9.44 -4.21
CA ASP A 115 -0.84 8.15 -4.21
C ASP A 115 -0.98 7.37 -2.88
N ASP A 116 -1.89 7.80 -1.99
CA ASP A 116 -2.07 7.18 -0.67
C ASP A 116 -2.55 5.73 -0.76
N ALA A 117 -3.54 5.45 -1.61
CA ALA A 117 -4.02 4.09 -1.84
C ALA A 117 -2.95 3.25 -2.53
N MET A 118 -2.18 3.84 -3.45
CA MET A 118 -1.08 3.13 -4.13
C MET A 118 0.08 2.82 -3.19
N ALA A 119 0.39 3.72 -2.25
CA ALA A 119 1.37 3.44 -1.20
C ALA A 119 0.91 2.29 -0.30
N ALA A 120 -0.33 2.32 0.15
CA ALA A 120 -0.92 1.24 0.95
C ALA A 120 -0.88 -0.11 0.20
N LEU A 121 -1.20 -0.11 -1.08
CA LEU A 121 -1.14 -1.29 -1.93
C LEU A 121 0.29 -1.84 -2.03
N ARG A 122 1.28 -0.98 -2.26
CA ARG A 122 2.70 -1.39 -2.30
C ARG A 122 3.14 -2.03 -0.98
N TYR A 123 2.73 -1.47 0.16
CA TYR A 123 3.06 -2.04 1.46
C TYR A 123 2.42 -3.41 1.66
N SER A 124 1.19 -3.60 1.21
CA SER A 124 0.46 -4.86 1.39
C SER A 124 1.12 -6.06 0.70
N ILE A 125 1.89 -5.83 -0.36
CA ILE A 125 2.56 -6.89 -1.12
C ILE A 125 4.01 -7.13 -0.68
N ASP A 126 4.53 -6.35 0.25
CA ASP A 126 5.95 -6.40 0.67
C ASP A 126 6.37 -7.82 1.12
N ASN A 127 5.50 -8.50 1.84
CA ASN A 127 5.75 -9.87 2.29
C ASN A 127 5.83 -10.87 1.11
N LYS A 128 5.07 -10.64 0.07
CA LYS A 128 5.10 -11.51 -1.14
C LYS A 128 6.42 -11.39 -1.88
N LEU A 129 6.96 -10.19 -1.98
CA LEU A 129 8.28 -9.94 -2.57
C LEU A 129 9.37 -10.69 -1.81
N LYS A 130 9.36 -10.61 -0.48
CA LYS A 130 10.35 -11.28 0.37
C LYS A 130 10.27 -12.80 0.28
N ASN A 131 9.07 -13.36 0.26
CA ASN A 131 8.87 -14.81 0.17
C ASN A 131 9.26 -15.39 -1.20
N ASN A 132 9.20 -14.58 -2.25
CA ASN A 132 9.62 -14.98 -3.59
C ASN A 132 11.14 -14.85 -3.83
N GLY A 133 11.91 -14.56 -2.78
CA GLY A 133 13.37 -14.42 -2.87
C GLY A 133 13.83 -13.16 -3.62
N ILE A 134 12.92 -12.24 -3.87
CA ILE A 134 13.27 -10.94 -4.45
C ILE A 134 13.84 -10.08 -3.33
N SER A 135 15.16 -9.95 -3.30
CA SER A 135 15.82 -9.00 -2.43
C SER A 135 15.95 -7.66 -3.13
N PHE A 136 15.73 -6.58 -2.38
CA PHE A 136 16.04 -5.26 -2.90
C PHE A 136 17.56 -5.13 -3.02
N LEU A 137 18.04 -4.82 -4.20
CA LEU A 137 19.44 -4.53 -4.43
C LEU A 137 19.81 -3.25 -3.67
N LYS A 138 20.81 -3.38 -2.86
CA LYS A 138 21.38 -2.23 -2.15
C LYS A 138 22.20 -1.35 -3.07
#